data_bddf38bf386d9c40b5369b6d78164b71
#
_entry.id   bddf38bf386d9c40b5369b6d78164b71
#
_cell.length_a   1.000
_cell.length_b   1.000
_cell.length_c   1.000
_cell.angle_alpha   90.00
_cell.angle_beta   90.00
_cell.angle_gamma   90.00
#
_symmetry.space_group_name_H-M   'P 1'
#
loop_
_entity.id
_entity.type
_entity.pdbx_description
1 polymer ?
#
loop_
_entity_poly.entity_id
_entity_poly.type
_entity_poly.pdbx_seq_one_letter_code
_entity_poly.pdbx_strand_id
1 'polypeptide(L)'
;MNATILVLGFLFGAILQSANLNRYNVISGMATLENLAVAKAIAVAIGVGAIIIAIEIGLGFATYHIKPFILGGIAIGGIIFGCGIAILGYCPGTMAISLGEGSVDALMGITGGLAAGFLYTLIVPSILGILGPDLGSISLFTLIGHHHFIFYFLDIIIGLGFVGIAFLLNKKEKTANYKWLFAGIGLAILNAIVFLSAGTNRIIGASTAYPYVADLITGTTQNAYFSKIQEAGRWEVLFLIGAFISGIVISLLRKEFRITIIYYDCP
;
A
#
# COMPACT_ATOMS: atom_id res chain seq x y z
N MET A 1 11.30 -0.47 -19.00
CA MET A 1 10.09 -0.60 -18.18
C MET A 1 10.31 -1.48 -16.94
N ASN A 2 10.74 -2.73 -17.04
CA ASN A 2 10.97 -3.59 -15.86
C ASN A 2 12.00 -3.05 -14.87
N ALA A 3 13.12 -2.50 -15.35
CA ALA A 3 14.14 -1.87 -14.50
C ALA A 3 13.60 -0.64 -13.75
N THR A 4 12.76 0.15 -14.38
CA THR A 4 12.12 1.32 -13.75
C THR A 4 11.25 0.89 -12.58
N ILE A 5 10.45 -0.17 -12.73
CA ILE A 5 9.58 -0.70 -11.69
C ILE A 5 10.39 -1.22 -10.49
N LEU A 6 11.52 -1.91 -10.76
CA LEU A 6 12.44 -2.37 -9.72
C LEU A 6 13.04 -1.19 -8.93
N VAL A 7 13.46 -0.13 -9.61
CA VAL A 7 14.00 1.08 -8.97
C VAL A 7 12.93 1.76 -8.13
N LEU A 8 11.69 1.87 -8.62
CA LEU A 8 10.58 2.45 -7.86
C LEU A 8 10.26 1.62 -6.61
N GLY A 9 10.27 0.28 -6.72
CA GLY A 9 10.14 -0.62 -5.58
C GLY A 9 11.28 -0.48 -4.58
N PHE A 10 12.52 -0.34 -5.07
CA PHE A 10 13.68 -0.07 -4.22
C PHE A 10 13.54 1.24 -3.45
N LEU A 11 13.13 2.32 -4.12
CA LEU A 11 12.90 3.62 -3.48
C LEU A 11 11.79 3.55 -2.42
N PHE A 12 10.71 2.84 -2.73
CA PHE A 12 9.63 2.59 -1.77
C PHE A 12 10.16 1.91 -0.49
N GLY A 13 10.91 0.83 -0.66
CA GLY A 13 11.53 0.12 0.46
C GLY A 13 12.50 1.01 1.25
N ALA A 14 13.33 1.79 0.56
CA ALA A 14 14.28 2.72 1.18
C ALA A 14 13.59 3.79 2.02
N ILE A 15 12.49 4.37 1.53
CA ILE A 15 11.70 5.37 2.26
C ILE A 15 11.13 4.76 3.55
N LEU A 16 10.45 3.61 3.46
CA LEU A 16 9.83 2.97 4.62
C LEU A 16 10.85 2.51 5.65
N GLN A 17 11.96 1.92 5.20
CA GLN A 17 13.03 1.43 6.06
C GLN A 17 13.77 2.58 6.75
N SER A 18 13.97 3.73 6.05
CA SER A 18 14.62 4.91 6.64
C SER A 18 13.83 5.48 7.82
N ALA A 19 12.51 5.35 7.78
CA ALA A 19 11.61 5.80 8.84
C ALA A 19 11.21 4.69 9.83
N ASN A 20 11.73 3.47 9.67
CA ASN A 20 11.37 2.27 10.44
C ASN A 20 9.87 1.93 10.38
N LEU A 21 9.18 2.30 9.29
CA LEU A 21 7.75 2.06 9.14
C LEU A 21 7.41 0.62 8.67
N ASN A 22 8.42 -0.19 8.39
CA ASN A 22 8.29 -1.60 8.04
C ASN A 22 8.45 -2.55 9.24
N ARG A 23 8.68 -2.02 10.45
CA ARG A 23 8.92 -2.83 11.65
C ARG A 23 7.61 -3.30 12.28
N TYR A 24 7.59 -4.55 12.74
CA TYR A 24 6.44 -5.17 13.41
C TYR A 24 5.85 -4.28 14.51
N ASN A 25 6.65 -3.87 15.49
CA ASN A 25 6.18 -3.09 16.64
C ASN A 25 5.57 -1.73 16.24
N VAL A 26 6.00 -1.15 15.12
CA VAL A 26 5.49 0.13 14.65
C VAL A 26 4.13 -0.05 13.96
N ILE A 27 3.96 -1.12 13.19
CA ILE A 27 2.71 -1.40 12.47
C ILE A 27 1.66 -1.98 13.42
N SER A 28 2.02 -2.97 14.24
CA SER A 28 1.12 -3.55 15.26
C SER A 28 0.74 -2.52 16.33
N GLY A 29 1.69 -1.64 16.74
CA GLY A 29 1.44 -0.54 17.66
C GLY A 29 0.39 0.47 17.17
N MET A 30 0.10 0.51 15.88
CA MET A 30 -1.02 1.29 15.34
C MET A 30 -2.37 0.71 15.75
N ALA A 31 -2.50 -0.62 15.83
CA ALA A 31 -3.73 -1.28 16.26
C ALA A 31 -4.03 -1.07 17.76
N THR A 32 -2.98 -1.00 18.60
CA THR A 32 -3.09 -0.69 20.03
C THR A 32 -3.09 0.81 20.33
N LEU A 33 -2.95 1.67 19.31
CA LEU A 33 -2.82 3.13 19.42
C LEU A 33 -1.59 3.61 20.20
N GLU A 34 -0.61 2.74 20.40
CA GLU A 34 0.63 3.06 21.09
C GLU A 34 1.66 3.74 20.18
N ASN A 35 1.63 3.40 18.89
CA ASN A 35 2.52 4.00 17.89
C ASN A 35 1.73 4.40 16.65
N LEU A 36 1.58 5.68 16.43
CA LEU A 36 0.81 6.23 15.31
C LEU A 36 1.67 6.66 14.12
N ALA A 37 2.97 6.30 14.10
CA ALA A 37 3.89 6.72 13.04
C ALA A 37 3.41 6.30 11.65
N VAL A 38 2.90 5.07 11.49
CA VAL A 38 2.37 4.58 10.21
C VAL A 38 1.10 5.36 9.83
N ALA A 39 0.15 5.53 10.75
CA ALA A 39 -1.07 6.28 10.50
C ALA A 39 -0.80 7.74 10.08
N LYS A 40 0.17 8.40 10.76
CA LYS A 40 0.62 9.75 10.42
C LYS A 40 1.26 9.81 9.03
N ALA A 41 2.15 8.86 8.73
CA ALA A 41 2.81 8.80 7.42
C ALA A 41 1.80 8.56 6.28
N ILE A 42 0.84 7.65 6.48
CA ILE A 42 -0.23 7.38 5.51
C ILE A 42 -1.11 8.62 5.31
N ALA A 43 -1.51 9.29 6.40
CA ALA A 43 -2.32 10.50 6.31
C ALA A 43 -1.61 11.61 5.52
N VAL A 44 -0.30 11.82 5.74
CA VAL A 44 0.48 12.77 4.94
C VAL A 44 0.60 12.31 3.49
N ALA A 45 0.86 11.01 3.25
CA ALA A 45 0.98 10.48 1.90
C ALA A 45 -0.32 10.63 1.11
N ILE A 46 -1.48 10.41 1.74
CA ILE A 46 -2.80 10.64 1.14
C ILE A 46 -3.00 12.13 0.88
N GLY A 47 -2.79 12.99 1.89
CA GLY A 47 -3.08 14.41 1.77
C GLY A 47 -2.21 15.12 0.72
N VAL A 48 -0.89 14.91 0.77
CA VAL A 48 0.04 15.49 -0.19
C VAL A 48 -0.12 14.84 -1.57
N GLY A 49 -0.30 13.49 -1.60
CA GLY A 49 -0.47 12.73 -2.83
C GLY A 49 -1.73 13.11 -3.59
N ALA A 50 -2.85 13.32 -2.91
CA ALA A 50 -4.10 13.77 -3.53
C ALA A 50 -3.89 15.09 -4.27
N ILE A 51 -3.29 16.09 -3.61
CA ILE A 51 -3.01 17.41 -4.19
C ILE A 51 -2.10 17.30 -5.42
N ILE A 52 -1.00 16.53 -5.33
CA ILE A 52 -0.06 16.39 -6.45
C ILE A 52 -0.74 15.68 -7.63
N ILE A 53 -1.44 14.56 -7.38
CA ILE A 53 -2.12 13.79 -8.42
C ILE A 53 -3.23 14.61 -9.07
N ALA A 54 -3.98 15.40 -8.31
CA ALA A 54 -4.99 16.30 -8.87
C ALA A 54 -4.38 17.32 -9.82
N ILE A 55 -3.20 17.89 -9.49
CA ILE A 55 -2.46 18.80 -10.37
C ILE A 55 -2.00 18.06 -11.63
N GLU A 56 -1.43 16.85 -11.53
CA GLU A 56 -0.98 16.05 -12.66
C GLU A 56 -2.12 15.74 -13.63
N ILE A 57 -3.31 15.40 -13.10
CA ILE A 57 -4.49 15.15 -13.93
C ILE A 57 -4.99 16.43 -14.57
N GLY A 58 -4.99 17.54 -13.83
CA GLY A 58 -5.38 18.85 -14.35
C GLY A 58 -4.49 19.35 -15.49
N LEU A 59 -3.21 18.98 -15.45
CA LEU A 59 -2.24 19.29 -16.51
C LEU A 59 -2.24 18.25 -17.66
N GLY A 60 -3.05 17.18 -17.56
CA GLY A 60 -3.13 16.14 -18.58
C GLY A 60 -1.98 15.12 -18.55
N PHE A 61 -1.17 15.10 -17.48
CA PHE A 61 -0.05 14.15 -17.33
C PHE A 61 -0.47 12.80 -16.77
N ALA A 62 -1.67 12.69 -16.20
CA ALA A 62 -2.20 11.47 -15.62
C ALA A 62 -3.71 11.33 -15.90
N THR A 63 -4.24 10.11 -15.71
CA THR A 63 -5.67 9.81 -15.86
C THR A 63 -6.21 9.14 -14.61
N TYR A 64 -7.50 9.37 -14.30
CA TYR A 64 -8.12 8.73 -13.15
C TYR A 64 -8.26 7.21 -13.32
N HIS A 65 -7.81 6.46 -12.32
CA HIS A 65 -8.05 5.02 -12.19
C HIS A 65 -9.10 4.77 -11.12
N ILE A 66 -10.38 4.91 -11.46
CA ILE A 66 -11.47 4.73 -10.51
C ILE A 66 -11.90 3.25 -10.54
N LYS A 67 -11.77 2.59 -9.38
CA LYS A 67 -12.23 1.21 -9.22
C LYS A 67 -13.74 1.16 -8.96
N PRO A 68 -14.43 0.05 -9.35
CA PRO A 68 -15.83 -0.17 -9.02
C PRO A 68 -16.08 -0.09 -7.50
N PHE A 69 -17.14 0.58 -7.11
CA PHE A 69 -17.51 0.73 -5.70
C PHE A 69 -18.46 -0.42 -5.29
N ILE A 70 -17.87 -1.46 -4.70
CA ILE A 70 -18.60 -2.62 -4.15
C ILE A 70 -18.57 -2.51 -2.63
N LEU A 71 -19.65 -1.96 -2.05
CA LEU A 71 -19.69 -1.58 -0.64
C LEU A 71 -19.39 -2.74 0.31
N GLY A 72 -20.02 -3.90 0.11
CA GLY A 72 -19.76 -5.10 0.94
C GLY A 72 -18.34 -5.61 0.81
N GLY A 73 -17.78 -5.58 -0.40
CA GLY A 73 -16.38 -5.95 -0.65
C GLY A 73 -15.41 -5.03 0.09
N ILE A 74 -15.66 -3.72 0.08
CA ILE A 74 -14.82 -2.73 0.78
C ILE A 74 -14.93 -2.90 2.30
N ALA A 75 -16.16 -3.05 2.82
CA ALA A 75 -16.37 -3.16 4.27
C ALA A 75 -15.79 -4.46 4.83
N ILE A 76 -16.16 -5.62 4.26
CA ILE A 76 -15.68 -6.93 4.71
C ILE A 76 -14.17 -7.06 4.49
N GLY A 77 -13.69 -6.67 3.31
CA GLY A 77 -12.27 -6.70 2.98
C GLY A 77 -11.44 -5.78 3.89
N GLY A 78 -11.95 -4.60 4.21
CA GLY A 78 -11.30 -3.65 5.14
C GLY A 78 -11.18 -4.20 6.55
N ILE A 79 -12.24 -4.86 7.08
CA ILE A 79 -12.21 -5.50 8.41
C ILE A 79 -11.18 -6.64 8.44
N ILE A 80 -11.24 -7.55 7.46
CA ILE A 80 -10.30 -8.68 7.38
C ILE A 80 -8.86 -8.19 7.27
N PHE A 81 -8.62 -7.19 6.41
CA PHE A 81 -7.31 -6.60 6.21
C PHE A 81 -6.79 -5.91 7.48
N GLY A 82 -7.64 -5.14 8.16
CA GLY A 82 -7.30 -4.48 9.41
C GLY A 82 -6.93 -5.47 10.53
N CYS A 83 -7.73 -6.52 10.72
CA CYS A 83 -7.41 -7.60 11.65
C CYS A 83 -6.09 -8.31 11.26
N GLY A 84 -5.89 -8.58 9.98
CA GLY A 84 -4.67 -9.22 9.48
C GLY A 84 -3.43 -8.40 9.79
N ILE A 85 -3.45 -7.08 9.53
CA ILE A 85 -2.32 -6.18 9.84
C ILE A 85 -2.08 -6.09 11.36
N ALA A 86 -3.14 -6.05 12.16
CA ALA A 86 -3.02 -5.96 13.62
C ALA A 86 -2.31 -7.19 14.19
N ILE A 87 -2.63 -8.39 13.70
CA ILE A 87 -2.06 -9.66 14.16
C ILE A 87 -0.67 -9.87 13.59
N LEU A 88 -0.50 -9.71 12.28
CA LEU A 88 0.75 -10.00 11.58
C LEU A 88 1.80 -8.91 11.77
N GLY A 89 1.38 -7.65 12.02
CA GLY A 89 2.29 -6.51 12.16
C GLY A 89 2.99 -6.09 10.85
N TYR A 90 2.46 -6.50 9.69
CA TYR A 90 2.98 -6.14 8.37
C TYR A 90 1.85 -5.88 7.39
N CYS A 91 2.09 -4.98 6.43
CA CYS A 91 1.26 -4.86 5.25
C CYS A 91 1.88 -5.64 4.07
N PRO A 92 1.13 -5.93 3.00
CA PRO A 92 1.64 -6.66 1.84
C PRO A 92 2.94 -6.11 1.25
N GLY A 93 3.11 -4.78 1.25
CA GLY A 93 4.32 -4.14 0.74
C GLY A 93 5.50 -4.22 1.70
N THR A 94 5.26 -4.08 3.01
CA THR A 94 6.32 -4.10 4.03
C THR A 94 6.86 -5.50 4.29
N MET A 95 6.07 -6.55 4.05
CA MET A 95 6.55 -7.93 4.17
C MET A 95 7.77 -8.21 3.29
N ALA A 96 7.78 -7.69 2.05
CA ALA A 96 8.92 -7.87 1.14
C ALA A 96 10.19 -7.21 1.69
N ILE A 97 10.06 -5.99 2.25
CA ILE A 97 11.18 -5.24 2.85
C ILE A 97 11.73 -5.98 4.07
N SER A 98 10.83 -6.36 4.98
CA SER A 98 11.20 -7.02 6.23
C SER A 98 11.76 -8.43 6.02
N LEU A 99 11.30 -9.15 4.98
CA LEU A 99 11.95 -10.38 4.54
C LEU A 99 13.39 -10.12 4.10
N GLY A 100 13.64 -9.02 3.37
CA GLY A 100 14.98 -8.60 2.98
C GLY A 100 15.89 -8.24 4.18
N GLU A 101 15.31 -7.83 5.31
CA GLU A 101 16.02 -7.60 6.58
C GLU A 101 16.31 -8.89 7.36
N GLY A 102 15.70 -10.02 6.96
CA GLY A 102 15.86 -11.32 7.61
C GLY A 102 14.71 -11.72 8.54
N SER A 103 13.53 -11.07 8.46
CA SER A 103 12.37 -11.41 9.28
C SER A 103 11.71 -12.71 8.80
N VAL A 104 11.68 -13.72 9.66
CA VAL A 104 10.99 -15.01 9.41
C VAL A 104 9.47 -14.81 9.47
N ASP A 105 8.98 -13.91 10.30
CA ASP A 105 7.54 -13.63 10.41
C ASP A 105 7.01 -13.02 9.11
N ALA A 106 7.80 -12.17 8.45
CA ALA A 106 7.46 -11.64 7.13
C ALA A 106 7.38 -12.78 6.08
N LEU A 107 8.25 -13.80 6.17
CA LEU A 107 8.19 -14.99 5.32
C LEU A 107 6.89 -15.77 5.56
N MET A 108 6.51 -15.98 6.82
CA MET A 108 5.23 -16.63 7.18
C MET A 108 4.04 -15.81 6.68
N GLY A 109 4.11 -14.48 6.78
CA GLY A 109 3.10 -13.58 6.21
C GLY A 109 2.97 -13.70 4.69
N ILE A 110 4.08 -13.78 3.97
CA ILE A 110 4.10 -13.99 2.51
C ILE A 110 3.48 -15.35 2.15
N THR A 111 3.85 -16.42 2.83
CA THR A 111 3.28 -17.76 2.58
C THR A 111 1.78 -17.79 2.86
N GLY A 112 1.34 -17.18 3.96
CA GLY A 112 -0.08 -16.99 4.27
C GLY A 112 -0.81 -16.16 3.21
N GLY A 113 -0.18 -15.08 2.73
CA GLY A 113 -0.70 -14.24 1.67
C GLY A 113 -0.87 -14.99 0.34
N LEU A 114 0.07 -15.85 -0.03
CA LEU A 114 -0.03 -16.71 -1.22
C LEU A 114 -1.17 -17.73 -1.07
N ALA A 115 -1.27 -18.39 0.09
CA ALA A 115 -2.37 -19.32 0.36
C ALA A 115 -3.74 -18.62 0.32
N ALA A 116 -3.85 -17.44 0.94
CA ALA A 116 -5.08 -16.64 0.90
C ALA A 116 -5.40 -16.14 -0.52
N GLY A 117 -4.38 -15.77 -1.30
CA GLY A 117 -4.55 -15.38 -2.71
C GLY A 117 -5.11 -16.51 -3.56
N PHE A 118 -4.59 -17.73 -3.39
CA PHE A 118 -5.12 -18.92 -4.07
C PHE A 118 -6.57 -19.21 -3.65
N LEU A 119 -6.86 -19.23 -2.35
CA LEU A 119 -8.23 -19.42 -1.85
C LEU A 119 -9.18 -18.35 -2.39
N TYR A 120 -8.74 -17.09 -2.43
CA TYR A 120 -9.55 -16.00 -2.96
C TYR A 120 -9.90 -16.25 -4.43
N THR A 121 -8.96 -16.64 -5.26
CA THR A 121 -9.20 -16.96 -6.67
C THR A 121 -10.27 -18.05 -6.85
N LEU A 122 -10.25 -19.08 -5.98
CA LEU A 122 -11.25 -20.16 -6.03
C LEU A 122 -12.65 -19.71 -5.58
N ILE A 123 -12.70 -18.84 -4.56
CA ILE A 123 -13.96 -18.46 -3.89
C ILE A 123 -14.64 -17.26 -4.57
N VAL A 124 -13.89 -16.41 -5.28
CA VAL A 124 -14.41 -15.18 -5.93
C VAL A 124 -15.73 -15.41 -6.69
N PRO A 125 -15.88 -16.42 -7.55
CA PRO A 125 -17.13 -16.60 -8.29
C PRO A 125 -18.35 -16.80 -7.39
N SER A 126 -18.16 -17.42 -6.20
CA SER A 126 -19.24 -17.73 -5.27
C SER A 126 -19.59 -16.56 -4.35
N ILE A 127 -18.60 -15.71 -4.01
CA ILE A 127 -18.81 -14.61 -3.05
C ILE A 127 -19.24 -13.29 -3.71
N LEU A 128 -19.13 -13.16 -5.03
CA LEU A 128 -19.51 -11.93 -5.73
C LEU A 128 -20.95 -11.50 -5.42
N GLY A 129 -21.89 -12.46 -5.28
CA GLY A 129 -23.27 -12.18 -4.89
C GLY A 129 -23.43 -11.65 -3.46
N ILE A 130 -22.53 -12.04 -2.55
CA ILE A 130 -22.55 -11.63 -1.13
C ILE A 130 -21.94 -10.26 -0.95
N LEU A 131 -20.97 -9.90 -1.79
CA LEU A 131 -20.27 -8.61 -1.70
C LEU A 131 -21.18 -7.42 -2.09
N GLY A 132 -22.33 -7.69 -2.65
CA GLY A 132 -23.31 -6.67 -3.06
C GLY A 132 -23.12 -6.19 -4.49
N PRO A 133 -24.02 -5.32 -4.97
CA PRO A 133 -23.98 -4.81 -6.32
C PRO A 133 -22.78 -3.88 -6.54
N ASP A 134 -22.31 -3.86 -7.78
CA ASP A 134 -21.39 -2.84 -8.24
C ASP A 134 -22.16 -1.52 -8.42
N LEU A 135 -21.87 -0.54 -7.59
CA LEU A 135 -22.48 0.79 -7.65
C LEU A 135 -21.80 1.72 -8.67
N GLY A 136 -20.90 1.17 -9.48
CA GLY A 136 -20.18 1.91 -10.50
C GLY A 136 -18.96 2.68 -9.96
N SER A 137 -18.42 3.54 -10.79
CA SER A 137 -17.23 4.33 -10.48
C SER A 137 -17.60 5.59 -9.72
N ILE A 138 -17.75 5.49 -8.40
CA ILE A 138 -18.04 6.64 -7.52
C ILE A 138 -16.75 7.28 -7.08
N SER A 139 -16.56 8.56 -7.40
CA SER A 139 -15.44 9.38 -6.95
C SER A 139 -15.89 10.81 -6.71
N LEU A 140 -15.09 11.58 -5.99
CA LEU A 140 -15.35 13.01 -5.80
C LEU A 140 -15.49 13.73 -7.14
N PHE A 141 -14.64 13.36 -8.11
CA PHE A 141 -14.67 13.90 -9.46
C PHE A 141 -15.98 13.59 -10.19
N THR A 142 -16.49 12.35 -10.10
CA THR A 142 -17.76 11.96 -10.74
C THR A 142 -18.97 12.57 -10.07
N LEU A 143 -18.92 12.85 -8.76
CA LEU A 143 -20.01 13.47 -8.02
C LEU A 143 -20.13 14.99 -8.27
N ILE A 144 -19.01 15.68 -8.43
CA ILE A 144 -19.00 17.15 -8.64
C ILE A 144 -19.23 17.51 -10.11
N GLY A 145 -18.99 16.53 -11.03
CA GLY A 145 -19.13 16.76 -12.47
C GLY A 145 -18.06 17.69 -13.03
N HIS A 146 -18.42 18.48 -14.06
CA HIS A 146 -17.48 19.30 -14.83
C HIS A 146 -17.01 20.59 -14.10
N HIS A 147 -17.33 20.79 -12.84
CA HIS A 147 -16.87 21.97 -12.10
C HIS A 147 -15.45 21.79 -11.58
N HIS A 148 -14.46 21.82 -12.46
CA HIS A 148 -13.04 21.61 -12.14
C HIS A 148 -12.55 22.46 -10.96
N PHE A 149 -12.94 23.73 -10.87
CA PHE A 149 -12.52 24.62 -9.79
C PHE A 149 -12.99 24.13 -8.42
N ILE A 150 -14.26 23.71 -8.30
CA ILE A 150 -14.82 23.21 -7.04
C ILE A 150 -14.12 21.89 -6.65
N PHE A 151 -13.85 21.04 -7.63
CA PHE A 151 -13.14 19.78 -7.41
C PHE A 151 -11.73 20.03 -6.81
N TYR A 152 -10.91 20.86 -7.45
CA TYR A 152 -9.56 21.16 -6.95
C TYR A 152 -9.57 21.84 -5.58
N PHE A 153 -10.53 22.75 -5.35
CA PHE A 153 -10.68 23.42 -4.06
C PHE A 153 -11.00 22.43 -2.93
N LEU A 154 -11.94 21.52 -3.17
CA LEU A 154 -12.30 20.48 -2.20
C LEU A 154 -11.16 19.49 -2.00
N ASP A 155 -10.46 19.09 -3.05
CA ASP A 155 -9.33 18.18 -2.96
C ASP A 155 -8.19 18.77 -2.12
N ILE A 156 -7.88 20.05 -2.29
CA ILE A 156 -6.91 20.76 -1.46
C ILE A 156 -7.36 20.81 0.01
N ILE A 157 -8.64 21.12 0.28
CA ILE A 157 -9.17 21.15 1.67
C ILE A 157 -9.06 19.77 2.30
N ILE A 158 -9.47 18.71 1.59
CA ILE A 158 -9.40 17.34 2.08
C ILE A 158 -7.93 16.95 2.29
N GLY A 159 -7.05 17.25 1.34
CA GLY A 159 -5.62 16.97 1.45
C GLY A 159 -4.97 17.66 2.65
N LEU A 160 -5.23 18.95 2.85
CA LEU A 160 -4.78 19.70 4.02
C LEU A 160 -5.40 19.16 5.32
N GLY A 161 -6.66 18.70 5.27
CA GLY A 161 -7.32 18.03 6.38
C GLY A 161 -6.59 16.78 6.84
N PHE A 162 -6.18 15.90 5.91
CA PHE A 162 -5.38 14.71 6.22
C PHE A 162 -4.02 15.07 6.82
N VAL A 163 -3.33 16.07 6.27
CA VAL A 163 -2.08 16.56 6.84
C VAL A 163 -2.31 17.12 8.26
N GLY A 164 -3.38 17.89 8.45
CA GLY A 164 -3.79 18.41 9.77
C GLY A 164 -4.05 17.28 10.78
N ILE A 165 -4.76 16.22 10.38
CA ILE A 165 -4.97 15.03 11.21
C ILE A 165 -3.64 14.40 11.62
N ALA A 166 -2.67 14.27 10.71
CA ALA A 166 -1.35 13.73 11.04
C ALA A 166 -0.65 14.55 12.13
N PHE A 167 -0.71 15.89 12.05
CA PHE A 167 -0.13 16.75 13.08
C PHE A 167 -0.91 16.69 14.41
N LEU A 168 -2.24 16.57 14.38
CA LEU A 168 -3.05 16.36 15.58
C LEU A 168 -2.69 15.04 16.28
N LEU A 169 -2.53 13.97 15.53
CA LEU A 169 -2.07 12.67 16.05
C LEU A 169 -0.68 12.78 16.66
N ASN A 170 0.24 13.51 16.01
CA ASN A 170 1.59 13.73 16.52
C ASN A 170 1.59 14.53 17.85
N LYS A 171 0.71 15.53 17.95
CA LYS A 171 0.53 16.31 19.20
C LYS A 171 0.03 15.43 20.35
N LYS A 172 -0.88 14.48 20.05
CA LYS A 172 -1.41 13.55 21.05
C LYS A 172 -0.36 12.56 21.53
N GLU A 173 0.46 12.05 20.63
CA GLU A 173 1.53 11.09 20.96
C GLU A 173 2.77 11.74 21.60
N LYS A 174 2.89 13.07 21.52
CA LYS A 174 4.03 13.86 22.05
C LYS A 174 5.41 13.40 21.55
N THR A 175 5.46 12.83 20.36
CA THR A 175 6.70 12.31 19.77
C THR A 175 7.47 13.43 19.08
N ALA A 176 8.74 13.62 19.44
CA ALA A 176 9.61 14.61 18.80
C ALA A 176 10.19 14.17 17.45
N ASN A 177 9.85 12.95 16.97
CA ASN A 177 10.42 12.38 15.76
C ASN A 177 9.51 12.69 14.55
N TYR A 178 10.07 13.33 13.53
CA TYR A 178 9.39 13.69 12.28
C TYR A 178 9.73 12.77 11.10
N LYS A 179 10.34 11.61 11.31
CA LYS A 179 10.66 10.65 10.22
C LYS A 179 9.41 10.21 9.46
N TRP A 180 8.28 10.09 10.15
CA TRP A 180 6.98 9.79 9.54
C TRP A 180 6.55 10.83 8.51
N LEU A 181 6.85 12.12 8.75
CA LEU A 181 6.51 13.21 7.84
C LEU A 181 7.31 13.11 6.54
N PHE A 182 8.63 12.94 6.65
CA PHE A 182 9.49 12.77 5.48
C PHE A 182 9.14 11.51 4.68
N ALA A 183 8.82 10.41 5.37
CA ALA A 183 8.35 9.20 4.71
C ALA A 183 7.01 9.41 4.00
N GLY A 184 6.05 10.08 4.64
CA GLY A 184 4.76 10.39 4.03
C GLY A 184 4.88 11.24 2.76
N ILE A 185 5.70 12.30 2.82
CA ILE A 185 5.99 13.15 1.65
C ILE A 185 6.73 12.34 0.57
N GLY A 186 7.73 11.55 0.95
CA GLY A 186 8.48 10.70 0.02
C GLY A 186 7.58 9.69 -0.70
N LEU A 187 6.65 9.07 0.03
CA LEU A 187 5.65 8.16 -0.55
C LEU A 187 4.67 8.88 -1.48
N ALA A 188 4.24 10.10 -1.13
CA ALA A 188 3.38 10.91 -1.97
C ALA A 188 4.05 11.24 -3.32
N ILE A 189 5.31 11.71 -3.27
CA ILE A 189 6.10 12.02 -4.47
C ILE A 189 6.35 10.74 -5.29
N LEU A 190 6.72 9.64 -4.64
CA LEU A 190 6.94 8.38 -5.33
C LEU A 190 5.66 7.89 -6.03
N ASN A 191 4.51 7.98 -5.35
CA ASN A 191 3.23 7.58 -5.95
C ASN A 191 2.86 8.48 -7.14
N ALA A 192 3.11 9.78 -7.05
CA ALA A 192 2.93 10.71 -8.17
C ALA A 192 3.80 10.31 -9.38
N ILE A 193 5.09 10.07 -9.18
CA ILE A 193 5.99 9.61 -10.25
C ILE A 193 5.49 8.30 -10.89
N VAL A 194 5.01 7.35 -10.10
CA VAL A 194 4.45 6.08 -10.58
C VAL A 194 3.17 6.32 -11.38
N PHE A 195 2.36 7.30 -10.97
CA PHE A 195 1.06 7.60 -11.56
C PHE A 195 1.15 8.35 -12.89
N LEU A 196 2.26 9.03 -13.18
CA LEU A 196 2.48 9.73 -14.45
C LEU A 196 2.27 8.80 -15.66
N SER A 197 1.55 9.28 -16.67
CA SER A 197 1.30 8.53 -17.91
C SER A 197 2.60 8.22 -18.69
N ALA A 198 3.60 9.10 -18.58
CA ALA A 198 4.94 8.87 -19.13
C ALA A 198 5.74 7.79 -18.35
N GLY A 199 5.31 7.46 -17.13
CA GLY A 199 5.91 6.45 -16.29
C GLY A 199 5.24 5.09 -16.45
N THR A 200 4.56 4.64 -15.40
CA THR A 200 3.86 3.36 -15.40
C THR A 200 2.33 3.50 -15.51
N ASN A 201 1.82 4.71 -15.36
CA ASN A 201 0.39 5.04 -15.34
C ASN A 201 -0.42 4.11 -14.41
N ARG A 202 0.12 3.82 -13.23
CA ARG A 202 -0.47 2.91 -12.24
C ARG A 202 -0.38 3.49 -10.84
N ILE A 203 -1.22 3.01 -9.96
CA ILE A 203 -1.16 3.30 -8.53
C ILE A 203 -0.21 2.30 -7.88
N ILE A 204 0.57 2.72 -6.89
CA ILE A 204 1.37 1.81 -6.07
C ILE A 204 0.45 0.78 -5.41
N GLY A 205 0.68 -0.49 -5.69
CA GLY A 205 -0.02 -1.64 -5.15
C GLY A 205 0.94 -2.76 -4.82
N ALA A 206 0.53 -3.65 -3.92
CA ALA A 206 1.32 -4.80 -3.49
C ALA A 206 0.49 -6.06 -3.26
N SER A 207 -0.83 -5.91 -3.10
CA SER A 207 -1.71 -7.02 -2.71
C SER A 207 -2.07 -7.96 -3.86
N THR A 208 -2.10 -7.44 -5.08
CA THR A 208 -2.44 -8.22 -6.28
C THR A 208 -1.33 -9.17 -6.69
N ALA A 209 -0.10 -8.91 -6.23
CA ALA A 209 1.04 -9.81 -6.46
C ALA A 209 0.79 -11.21 -5.86
N TYR A 210 0.13 -11.31 -4.72
CA TYR A 210 -0.07 -12.58 -4.01
C TYR A 210 -0.98 -13.55 -4.76
N PRO A 211 -2.23 -13.20 -5.12
CA PRO A 211 -3.05 -14.11 -5.94
C PRO A 211 -2.43 -14.37 -7.32
N TYR A 212 -1.79 -13.38 -7.93
CA TYR A 212 -1.11 -13.57 -9.21
C TYR A 212 -0.01 -14.64 -9.13
N VAL A 213 0.88 -14.56 -8.14
CA VAL A 213 1.96 -15.55 -7.95
C VAL A 213 1.39 -16.90 -7.54
N ALA A 214 0.39 -16.93 -6.68
CA ALA A 214 -0.29 -18.15 -6.26
C ALA A 214 -0.88 -18.91 -7.45
N ASP A 215 -1.59 -18.20 -8.34
CA ASP A 215 -2.18 -18.80 -9.54
C ASP A 215 -1.12 -19.29 -10.53
N LEU A 216 0.03 -18.62 -10.63
CA LEU A 216 1.16 -19.10 -11.44
C LEU A 216 1.76 -20.39 -10.87
N ILE A 217 1.92 -20.50 -9.54
CA ILE A 217 2.49 -21.68 -8.89
C ILE A 217 1.54 -22.88 -8.99
N THR A 218 0.23 -22.64 -8.83
CA THR A 218 -0.78 -23.71 -8.83
C THR A 218 -1.28 -24.06 -10.22
N GLY A 219 -0.90 -23.30 -11.25
CA GLY A 219 -1.36 -23.51 -12.62
C GLY A 219 -2.80 -23.08 -12.88
N THR A 220 -3.44 -22.34 -11.96
CA THR A 220 -4.83 -21.89 -12.09
C THR A 220 -4.97 -20.60 -12.91
N THR A 221 -4.19 -20.46 -13.96
CA THR A 221 -4.10 -19.24 -14.78
C THR A 221 -5.25 -19.04 -15.78
N GLN A 222 -6.14 -20.03 -15.90
CA GLN A 222 -7.24 -19.98 -16.88
C GLN A 222 -8.55 -19.39 -16.34
N ASN A 223 -8.53 -18.86 -15.12
CA ASN A 223 -9.73 -18.26 -14.52
C ASN A 223 -9.92 -16.78 -14.93
N ALA A 224 -11.18 -16.32 -14.89
CA ALA A 224 -11.53 -14.96 -15.26
C ALA A 224 -10.92 -13.88 -14.34
N TYR A 225 -10.62 -14.23 -13.09
CA TYR A 225 -9.98 -13.33 -12.14
C TYR A 225 -8.50 -13.11 -12.49
N PHE A 226 -7.76 -14.19 -12.82
CA PHE A 226 -6.37 -14.10 -13.25
C PHE A 226 -6.21 -13.18 -14.46
N SER A 227 -7.08 -13.30 -15.45
CA SER A 227 -7.06 -12.46 -16.65
C SER A 227 -7.18 -10.96 -16.31
N LYS A 228 -7.95 -10.60 -15.27
CA LYS A 228 -8.13 -9.22 -14.81
C LYS A 228 -6.90 -8.69 -14.05
N ILE A 229 -6.22 -9.56 -13.30
CA ILE A 229 -5.10 -9.15 -12.43
C ILE A 229 -3.72 -9.32 -13.05
N GLN A 230 -3.60 -9.99 -14.19
CA GLN A 230 -2.33 -10.39 -14.78
C GLN A 230 -1.34 -9.22 -14.96
N GLU A 231 -1.78 -8.11 -15.52
CA GLU A 231 -0.91 -6.95 -15.70
C GLU A 231 -0.52 -6.30 -14.38
N ALA A 232 -1.50 -6.10 -13.48
CA ALA A 232 -1.26 -5.50 -12.17
C ALA A 232 -0.36 -6.39 -11.32
N GLY A 233 -0.64 -7.70 -11.28
CA GLY A 233 0.14 -8.67 -10.53
C GLY A 233 1.60 -8.74 -10.98
N ARG A 234 1.85 -8.79 -12.30
CA ARG A 234 3.21 -8.76 -12.85
C ARG A 234 3.97 -7.49 -12.45
N TRP A 235 3.31 -6.33 -12.51
CA TRP A 235 3.90 -5.06 -12.11
C TRP A 235 4.23 -5.04 -10.62
N GLU A 236 3.27 -5.46 -9.77
CA GLU A 236 3.43 -5.48 -8.33
C GLU A 236 4.51 -6.47 -7.86
N VAL A 237 4.66 -7.63 -8.52
CA VAL A 237 5.75 -8.58 -8.23
C VAL A 237 7.11 -7.93 -8.47
N LEU A 238 7.31 -7.27 -9.60
CA LEU A 238 8.56 -6.57 -9.89
C LEU A 238 8.83 -5.45 -8.86
N PHE A 239 7.79 -4.72 -8.49
CA PHE A 239 7.87 -3.68 -7.47
C PHE A 239 8.27 -4.25 -6.10
N LEU A 240 7.66 -5.37 -5.68
CA LEU A 240 8.00 -6.05 -4.43
C LEU A 240 9.40 -6.65 -4.43
N ILE A 241 9.90 -7.15 -5.58
CA ILE A 241 11.29 -7.58 -5.72
C ILE A 241 12.23 -6.39 -5.50
N GLY A 242 11.92 -5.22 -6.06
CA GLY A 242 12.69 -3.99 -5.79
C GLY A 242 12.69 -3.62 -4.31
N ALA A 243 11.54 -3.70 -3.64
CA ALA A 243 11.42 -3.46 -2.21
C ALA A 243 12.19 -4.47 -1.35
N PHE A 244 12.18 -5.75 -1.73
CA PHE A 244 12.97 -6.80 -1.10
C PHE A 244 14.49 -6.54 -1.23
N ILE A 245 14.95 -6.16 -2.42
CA ILE A 245 16.36 -5.79 -2.65
C ILE A 245 16.74 -4.59 -1.77
N SER A 246 15.87 -3.59 -1.64
CA SER A 246 16.08 -2.47 -0.72
C SER A 246 16.26 -2.95 0.72
N GLY A 247 15.40 -3.88 1.18
CA GLY A 247 15.50 -4.50 2.51
C GLY A 247 16.89 -5.10 2.75
N ILE A 248 17.39 -5.89 1.82
CA ILE A 248 18.73 -6.51 1.90
C ILE A 248 19.83 -5.44 1.91
N VAL A 249 19.85 -4.57 0.91
CA VAL A 249 20.95 -3.62 0.70
C VAL A 249 21.08 -2.67 1.89
N ILE A 250 19.96 -2.08 2.33
CA ILE A 250 20.00 -1.10 3.41
C ILE A 250 20.29 -1.76 4.77
N SER A 251 19.75 -2.96 5.03
CA SER A 251 20.05 -3.67 6.29
C SER A 251 21.51 -4.09 6.37
N LEU A 252 22.13 -4.50 5.25
CA LEU A 252 23.55 -4.80 5.19
C LEU A 252 24.42 -3.55 5.36
N LEU A 253 24.06 -2.44 4.70
CA LEU A 253 24.78 -1.15 4.85
C LEU A 253 24.71 -0.61 6.28
N ARG A 254 23.60 -0.79 6.96
CA ARG A 254 23.42 -0.39 8.37
C ARG A 254 23.95 -1.39 9.38
N LYS A 255 24.40 -2.57 8.90
CA LYS A 255 24.82 -3.70 9.77
C LYS A 255 23.70 -4.16 10.70
N GLU A 256 22.44 -4.01 10.27
CA GLU A 256 21.23 -4.39 11.00
C GLU A 256 20.62 -5.71 10.50
N PHE A 257 21.20 -6.32 9.45
CA PHE A 257 20.72 -7.61 8.93
C PHE A 257 20.82 -8.68 10.00
N ARG A 258 19.67 -9.24 10.39
CA ARG A 258 19.57 -10.34 11.37
C ARG A 258 18.41 -11.24 11.00
N ILE A 259 18.64 -12.55 11.07
CA ILE A 259 17.53 -13.50 11.02
C ILE A 259 16.79 -13.41 12.35
N THR A 260 15.57 -12.86 12.32
CA THR A 260 14.76 -12.64 13.51
C THR A 260 13.45 -13.39 13.39
N ILE A 261 13.12 -14.10 14.48
CA ILE A 261 11.76 -14.58 14.75
C ILE A 261 11.26 -13.65 15.86
N ILE A 262 10.12 -13.02 15.68
CA ILE A 262 9.57 -12.15 16.73
C ILE A 262 9.17 -13.06 17.89
N TYR A 263 10.01 -13.09 18.92
CA TYR A 263 9.55 -13.50 20.24
C TYR A 263 8.75 -12.32 20.79
N TYR A 264 7.51 -12.59 21.20
CA TYR A 264 6.79 -11.67 22.06
C TYR A 264 7.59 -11.56 23.36
N ASP A 265 8.48 -10.60 23.45
CA ASP A 265 8.91 -10.10 24.72
C ASP A 265 7.68 -9.41 25.33
N CYS A 266 6.84 -10.19 26.01
CA CYS A 266 5.88 -9.62 26.93
C CYS A 266 6.68 -8.91 28.02
N PRO A 267 6.42 -7.61 28.29
CA PRO A 267 7.03 -6.91 29.41
C PRO A 267 6.61 -7.52 30.74
#